data_d9858b9977b1ca1750337c8d11109a60
#
_entry.id   d9858b9977b1ca1750337c8d11109a60
#
_cell.length_a   1.000
_cell.length_b   1.000
_cell.length_c   1.000
_cell.angle_alpha   90.00
_cell.angle_beta   90.00
_cell.angle_gamma   90.00
#
_symmetry.space_group_name_H-M   'P 1'
#
loop_
_entity.id
_entity.type
_entity.pdbx_description
1 polymer ?
#
loop_
_entity_poly.entity_id
_entity_poly.type
_entity_poly.pdbx_seq_one_letter_code
_entity_poly.pdbx_strand_id
1 'polypeptide(L)' 'MASLMENLIDVLDRESTEYEALLQLSQRKTPIIAGGDLAELQKITDEEQELVSRIHNLDKQRAGVTADIADVLNRDVND' A
#
# COMPACT_ATOMS: atom_id res chain seq x y z
N MET A 1 -2.63 -14.27 -19.36
CA MET A 1 -3.09 -14.01 -17.98
C MET A 1 -1.90 -14.04 -17.03
N ALA A 2 -1.88 -13.15 -16.04
CA ALA A 2 -0.81 -13.14 -15.05
C ALA A 2 -0.94 -14.35 -14.12
N SER A 3 0.19 -14.92 -13.72
CA SER A 3 0.23 -15.97 -12.71
C SER A 3 -0.02 -15.38 -11.31
N LEU A 4 -0.29 -16.24 -10.32
CA LEU A 4 -0.42 -15.81 -8.93
C LEU A 4 0.85 -15.12 -8.42
N MET A 5 2.02 -15.63 -8.80
CA MET A 5 3.30 -15.02 -8.42
C MET A 5 3.48 -13.65 -9.07
N GLU A 6 3.12 -13.50 -10.34
CA GLU A 6 3.15 -12.20 -11.02
C GLU A 6 2.19 -11.21 -10.38
N ASN A 7 1.01 -11.66 -9.99
CA ASN A 7 0.03 -10.83 -9.27
C ASN A 7 0.59 -10.37 -7.92
N LEU A 8 1.25 -11.25 -7.19
CA LEU A 8 1.86 -10.91 -5.91
C LEU A 8 2.96 -9.86 -6.08
N ILE A 9 3.83 -10.05 -7.08
CA ILE A 9 4.92 -9.11 -7.38
C ILE A 9 4.34 -7.74 -7.74
N ASP A 10 3.28 -7.71 -8.57
CA ASP A 10 2.63 -6.45 -8.94
C ASP A 10 2.05 -5.72 -7.73
N VAL A 11 1.37 -6.44 -6.83
CA VAL A 11 0.80 -5.84 -5.62
C VAL A 11 1.90 -5.31 -4.70
N LEU A 12 2.98 -6.07 -4.51
CA LEU A 12 4.11 -5.64 -3.67
C LEU A 12 4.78 -4.39 -4.25
N ASP A 13 4.92 -4.32 -5.57
CA ASP A 13 5.50 -3.16 -6.25
C ASP A 13 4.63 -1.93 -6.07
N ARG A 14 3.32 -2.07 -6.21
CA ARG A 14 2.36 -0.98 -5.96
C ARG A 14 2.39 -0.51 -4.51
N GLU A 15 2.44 -1.45 -3.55
CA GLU A 15 2.56 -1.10 -2.13
C GLU A 15 3.83 -0.31 -1.87
N SER A 16 4.96 -0.72 -2.43
CA SER A 16 6.24 -0.02 -2.29
C SER A 16 6.14 1.42 -2.79
N THR A 17 5.50 1.64 -3.93
CA THR A 17 5.27 2.98 -4.49
C THR A 17 4.42 3.85 -3.56
N GLU A 18 3.35 3.29 -3.00
CA GLU A 18 2.47 4.03 -2.10
C GLU A 18 3.15 4.35 -0.76
N TYR A 19 3.95 3.43 -0.22
CA TYR A 19 4.72 3.68 1.00
C TYR A 19 5.76 4.76 0.80
N GLU A 20 6.42 4.79 -0.36
CA GLU A 20 7.37 5.85 -0.70
C GLU A 20 6.68 7.22 -0.77
N ALA A 21 5.49 7.28 -1.38
CA ALA A 21 4.69 8.51 -1.42
C ALA A 21 4.28 8.97 -0.01
N LEU A 22 3.93 8.04 0.87
CA LEU A 22 3.60 8.34 2.26
C LEU A 22 4.80 8.91 3.01
N LEU A 23 5.99 8.34 2.78
CA LEU A 23 7.22 8.86 3.38
C LEU A 23 7.51 10.28 2.92
N GLN A 24 7.34 10.57 1.63
CA GLN A 24 7.53 11.91 1.09
C GLN A 24 6.55 12.91 1.70
N LEU A 25 5.28 12.52 1.87
CA LEU A 25 4.30 13.37 2.56
C LEU A 25 4.67 13.63 4.00
N SER A 26 5.16 12.62 4.71
CA SER A 26 5.63 12.74 6.09
C SER A 26 6.76 13.76 6.19
N GLN A 27 7.71 13.73 5.26
CA GLN A 27 8.82 14.69 5.22
C GLN A 27 8.35 16.10 4.92
N ARG A 28 7.35 16.29 4.07
CA ARG A 28 6.75 17.60 3.77
C ARG A 28 5.94 18.15 4.93
N LYS A 29 5.35 17.26 5.72
CA LYS A 29 4.48 17.63 6.84
C LYS A 29 5.24 18.34 7.97
N THR A 30 6.46 17.90 8.26
CA THR A 30 7.26 18.42 9.37
C THR A 30 7.46 19.94 9.30
N PRO A 31 7.96 20.53 8.20
CA PRO A 31 8.11 21.98 8.12
C PRO A 31 6.77 22.73 8.13
N ILE A 32 5.70 22.13 7.62
CA ILE A 32 4.37 22.75 7.62
C ILE A 32 3.82 22.84 9.04
N ILE A 33 3.99 21.81 9.86
CA ILE A 33 3.63 21.82 11.28
C ILE A 33 4.43 22.91 12.00
N ALA A 34 5.73 22.97 11.77
CA ALA A 34 6.60 23.98 12.38
C ALA A 34 6.21 25.41 11.97
N GLY A 35 5.75 25.60 10.73
CA GLY A 35 5.29 26.89 10.21
C GLY A 35 3.89 27.31 10.66
N GLY A 36 3.10 26.38 11.20
CA GLY A 36 1.75 26.67 11.68
C GLY A 36 0.72 26.95 10.58
N ASP A 37 0.97 26.48 9.36
CA ASP A 37 0.04 26.66 8.23
C ASP A 37 -1.05 25.56 8.27
N LEU A 38 -2.19 25.92 8.85
CA LEU A 38 -3.30 24.98 9.04
C LEU A 38 -3.93 24.53 7.73
N ALA A 39 -4.01 25.42 6.72
CA ALA A 39 -4.59 25.08 5.43
C ALA A 39 -3.74 24.05 4.68
N GLU A 40 -2.42 24.25 4.67
CA GLU A 40 -1.50 23.28 4.06
C GLU A 40 -1.47 21.96 4.83
N LEU A 41 -1.53 22.03 6.15
CA LEU A 41 -1.59 20.83 6.99
C LEU A 41 -2.83 20.00 6.68
N GLN A 42 -3.98 20.65 6.48
CA GLN A 42 -5.23 19.97 6.12
C GLN A 42 -5.10 19.27 4.77
N LYS A 43 -4.50 19.92 3.78
CA LYS A 43 -4.27 19.31 2.46
C LYS A 43 -3.41 18.05 2.56
N ILE A 44 -2.32 18.12 3.33
CA ILE A 44 -1.43 16.98 3.54
C ILE A 44 -2.15 15.85 4.26
N THR A 45 -2.96 16.18 5.27
CA THR A 45 -3.74 15.18 6.00
C THR A 45 -4.72 14.47 5.06
N ASP A 46 -5.38 15.19 4.17
CA ASP A 46 -6.28 14.61 3.18
C ASP A 46 -5.53 13.68 2.21
N GLU A 47 -4.35 14.09 1.74
CA GLU A 47 -3.50 13.24 0.88
C GLU A 47 -3.04 11.97 1.63
N GLU A 48 -2.66 12.11 2.91
CA GLU A 48 -2.28 10.96 3.74
C GLU A 48 -3.43 9.95 3.85
N GLN A 49 -4.65 10.42 4.07
CA GLN A 49 -5.82 9.56 4.18
C GLN A 49 -6.09 8.79 2.90
N GLU A 50 -5.92 9.43 1.74
CA GLU A 50 -6.04 8.75 0.45
C GLU A 50 -4.98 7.68 0.27
N LEU A 51 -3.72 7.99 0.62
CA LEU A 51 -2.62 7.02 0.56
C LEU A 51 -2.86 5.84 1.48
N VAL A 52 -3.28 6.08 2.71
CA VAL A 52 -3.58 5.02 3.68
C VAL A 52 -4.69 4.12 3.16
N SER A 53 -5.72 4.69 2.54
CA SER A 53 -6.80 3.90 1.94
C SER A 53 -6.30 3.02 0.81
N ARG A 54 -5.44 3.54 -0.07
CA ARG A 54 -4.86 2.75 -1.17
C ARG A 54 -3.97 1.63 -0.64
N ILE A 55 -3.15 1.92 0.36
CA ILE A 55 -2.29 0.92 1.01
C ILE A 55 -3.15 -0.18 1.63
N HIS A 56 -4.23 0.20 2.32
CA HIS A 56 -5.14 -0.77 2.93
C HIS A 56 -5.77 -1.70 1.89
N ASN A 57 -6.19 -1.15 0.74
CA ASN A 57 -6.74 -1.96 -0.34
C ASN A 57 -5.69 -2.88 -0.96
N LEU A 58 -4.45 -2.41 -1.11
CA LEU A 58 -3.35 -3.24 -1.60
C LEU A 58 -3.00 -4.35 -0.61
N ASP A 59 -3.02 -4.07 0.69
CA ASP A 59 -2.82 -5.09 1.73
C ASP A 59 -3.88 -6.19 1.64
N LYS A 60 -5.13 -5.83 1.37
CA LYS A 60 -6.20 -6.82 1.15
C LYS A 60 -5.96 -7.65 -0.09
N GLN A 61 -5.55 -7.03 -1.19
CA GLN A 61 -5.21 -7.74 -2.42
C GLN A 61 -4.05 -8.70 -2.20
N ARG A 62 -3.02 -8.26 -1.50
CA ARG A 62 -1.86 -9.10 -1.17
C ARG A 62 -2.29 -10.30 -0.33
N ALA A 63 -3.11 -10.09 0.69
CA ALA A 63 -3.62 -11.17 1.53
C ALA A 63 -4.42 -12.18 0.71
N GLY A 64 -5.24 -11.71 -0.23
CA GLY A 64 -6.02 -12.57 -1.12
C GLY A 64 -5.13 -13.40 -2.04
N VAL A 65 -4.14 -12.78 -2.68
CA VAL A 65 -3.20 -13.50 -3.56
C VAL A 65 -2.37 -14.50 -2.78
N THR A 66 -1.91 -14.14 -1.59
CA THR A 66 -1.13 -15.02 -0.72
C THR A 66 -1.96 -16.23 -0.30
N ALA A 67 -3.24 -16.03 0.03
CA ALA A 67 -4.15 -17.11 0.38
C ALA A 67 -4.38 -18.05 -0.82
N ASP A 68 -4.50 -17.50 -2.04
CA ASP A 68 -4.66 -18.30 -3.25
C ASP A 68 -3.42 -19.14 -3.54
N ILE A 69 -2.23 -18.58 -3.35
CA ILE A 69 -0.97 -19.32 -3.51
C ILE A 69 -0.90 -20.47 -2.49
N ALA A 70 -1.23 -20.18 -1.23
CA ALA A 70 -1.24 -21.21 -0.19
C ALA A 70 -2.23 -22.34 -0.49
N ASP A 71 -3.41 -21.99 -1.02
CA ASP A 71 -4.41 -22.98 -1.41
C ASP A 71 -3.91 -23.88 -2.52
N VAL A 72 -3.28 -23.31 -3.54
CA VAL A 72 -2.69 -24.10 -4.64
C VAL A 72 -1.59 -25.04 -4.14
N LEU A 73 -0.70 -24.55 -3.26
CA LEU A 73 0.36 -25.37 -2.68
C LEU A 73 -0.19 -26.49 -1.81
N ASN A 74 -1.23 -26.24 -1.05
CA ASN A 74 -1.88 -27.27 -0.23
C ASN A 74 -2.51 -28.36 -1.08
N ARG A 75 -3.12 -28.01 -2.20
CA ARG A 75 -3.70 -28.98 -3.13
C ARG A 75 -2.62 -29.87 -3.71
N ASP A 76 -1.49 -29.30 -4.11
CA ASP A 76 -0.37 -30.07 -4.68
C ASP A 76 0.20 -31.05 -3.66
N VAL A 77 0.28 -30.67 -2.39
CA VAL A 77 0.81 -31.52 -1.31
C VAL A 77 -0.18 -32.64 -0.94
N ASN A 78 -1.49 -32.38 -1.02
CA ASN A 78 -2.53 -33.33 -0.61
C ASN A 78 -2.99 -34.29 -1.73
N ASP A 79 -2.58 -34.03 -2.97
CA ASP A 79 -2.82 -34.95 -4.09
C ASP A 79 -1.80 -36.07 -4.09
#